data_ebdb3fc8c5f293fc28bd4e85a0888714
#
_entry.id   ebdb3fc8c5f293fc28bd4e85a0888714
#
_cell.length_a   1.000
_cell.length_b   1.000
_cell.length_c   1.000
_cell.angle_alpha   90.00
_cell.angle_beta   90.00
_cell.angle_gamma   90.00
#
_symmetry.space_group_name_H-M   'P 1'
#
loop_
_entity.id
_entity.type
_entity.pdbx_description
1 polymer ?
#
loop_
_entity_poly.entity_id
_entity_poly.type
_entity_poly.pdbx_seq_one_letter_code
_entity_poly.pdbx_strand_id
1 'polypeptide(L)'
;SDINSNDFPSFSTPLSILNDIQNNEHHNFKNFINIISEYVENKIDLNLTIKNISSLEIDLVTKANYLIEFLKILLKSNLLSEDLSGLYKKYNSSKFNNLKISNLINELNNFRYEFFKVPQINETHVLNYFLSEVKSSIRI
;
A
#
# COMPACT_ATOMS: atom_id res chain seq x y z
N SER A 1 -3.89 11.35 -21.12
CA SER A 1 -3.51 10.21 -20.36
C SER A 1 -4.18 10.21 -18.99
N ASP A 2 -4.56 9.04 -18.57
CA ASP A 2 -5.38 8.86 -17.37
C ASP A 2 -4.57 8.62 -16.11
N ILE A 3 -3.27 8.92 -16.14
CA ILE A 3 -2.41 8.73 -14.99
C ILE A 3 -2.63 9.84 -13.98
N ASN A 4 -3.01 9.47 -12.78
CA ASN A 4 -3.19 10.40 -11.67
C ASN A 4 -1.93 10.41 -10.79
N SER A 5 -1.57 11.57 -10.23
CA SER A 5 -0.40 11.69 -9.38
C SER A 5 -0.44 10.78 -8.15
N ASN A 6 -1.65 10.45 -7.66
CA ASN A 6 -1.82 9.54 -6.53
C ASN A 6 -1.56 8.07 -6.88
N ASP A 7 -1.46 7.74 -8.16
CA ASP A 7 -1.15 6.37 -8.59
C ASP A 7 0.34 6.06 -8.50
N PHE A 8 1.17 7.07 -8.20
CA PHE A 8 2.62 6.92 -8.03
C PHE A 8 3.00 7.08 -6.56
N PRO A 9 3.97 6.28 -6.06
CA PRO A 9 4.48 6.49 -4.72
C PRO A 9 5.15 7.86 -4.58
N SER A 10 5.01 8.50 -3.42
CA SER A 10 5.63 9.81 -3.17
C SER A 10 7.15 9.73 -3.09
N PHE A 11 7.70 8.53 -2.87
CA PHE A 11 9.14 8.32 -2.86
C PHE A 11 9.73 8.00 -4.25
N SER A 12 8.92 8.07 -5.29
CA SER A 12 9.38 7.84 -6.67
C SER A 12 10.50 8.83 -7.03
N THR A 13 11.48 8.34 -7.78
CA THR A 13 12.63 9.15 -8.18
C THR A 13 12.24 10.29 -9.12
N PRO A 14 13.01 11.40 -9.11
CA PRO A 14 12.74 12.54 -10.01
C PRO A 14 12.86 12.19 -11.48
N LEU A 15 12.41 13.13 -12.29
CA LEU A 15 12.36 13.00 -13.76
C LEU A 15 13.69 12.72 -14.44
N SER A 16 14.81 12.97 -13.79
CA SER A 16 16.13 12.65 -14.32
C SER A 16 16.34 11.15 -14.55
N ILE A 17 15.48 10.33 -13.97
CA ILE A 17 15.54 8.88 -14.09
C ILE A 17 14.84 8.44 -15.36
N LEU A 18 15.35 7.38 -15.96
CA LEU A 18 14.82 6.83 -17.18
C LEU A 18 13.33 6.49 -17.06
N ASN A 19 12.57 6.81 -18.11
CA ASN A 19 11.14 6.53 -18.18
C ASN A 19 10.81 5.07 -17.88
N ASP A 20 11.67 4.14 -18.28
CA ASP A 20 11.47 2.70 -18.03
C ASP A 20 11.40 2.37 -16.56
N ILE A 21 12.22 3.01 -15.74
CA ILE A 21 12.20 2.79 -14.29
C ILE A 21 10.90 3.30 -13.70
N GLN A 22 10.45 4.48 -14.10
CA GLN A 22 9.20 5.06 -13.63
C GLN A 22 8.00 4.20 -14.05
N ASN A 23 8.00 3.71 -15.28
CA ASN A 23 6.94 2.86 -15.79
C ASN A 23 6.87 1.54 -15.02
N ASN A 24 8.02 0.95 -14.70
CA ASN A 24 8.08 -0.28 -13.91
C ASN A 24 7.59 -0.05 -12.48
N GLU A 25 7.98 1.04 -11.83
CA GLU A 25 7.50 1.39 -10.50
C GLU A 25 5.99 1.61 -10.52
N HIS A 26 5.48 2.34 -11.48
CA HIS A 26 4.04 2.58 -11.60
C HIS A 26 3.29 1.26 -11.78
N HIS A 27 3.77 0.38 -12.64
CA HIS A 27 3.16 -0.91 -12.89
C HIS A 27 3.14 -1.78 -11.64
N ASN A 28 4.26 -1.86 -10.94
CA ASN A 28 4.39 -2.62 -9.71
C ASN A 28 3.47 -2.07 -8.61
N PHE A 29 3.45 -0.75 -8.44
CA PHE A 29 2.59 -0.08 -7.48
C PHE A 29 1.11 -0.35 -7.78
N LYS A 30 0.71 -0.20 -9.03
CA LYS A 30 -0.66 -0.46 -9.47
C LYS A 30 -1.07 -1.91 -9.19
N ASN A 31 -0.21 -2.87 -9.52
CA ASN A 31 -0.49 -4.28 -9.25
C ASN A 31 -0.66 -4.55 -7.76
N PHE A 32 0.22 -3.97 -6.94
CA PHE A 32 0.15 -4.09 -5.49
C PHE A 32 -1.17 -3.54 -4.95
N ILE A 33 -1.55 -2.33 -5.37
CA ILE A 33 -2.80 -1.70 -4.92
C ILE A 33 -4.02 -2.50 -5.36
N ASN A 34 -4.00 -3.07 -6.57
CA ASN A 34 -5.10 -3.91 -7.04
C ASN A 34 -5.27 -5.15 -6.18
N ILE A 35 -4.18 -5.80 -5.78
CA ILE A 35 -4.22 -6.96 -4.88
C ILE A 35 -4.81 -6.57 -3.52
N ILE A 36 -4.32 -5.47 -2.95
CA ILE A 36 -4.82 -4.96 -1.66
C ILE A 36 -6.32 -4.66 -1.76
N SER A 37 -6.75 -4.02 -2.85
CA SER A 37 -8.16 -3.69 -3.05
C SER A 37 -9.06 -4.92 -3.11
N GLU A 38 -8.64 -5.96 -3.83
CA GLU A 38 -9.40 -7.20 -3.89
C GLU A 38 -9.54 -7.84 -2.50
N TYR A 39 -8.50 -7.77 -1.70
CA TYR A 39 -8.53 -8.28 -0.33
C TYR A 39 -9.48 -7.47 0.55
N VAL A 40 -9.36 -6.15 0.53
CA VAL A 40 -10.20 -5.26 1.33
C VAL A 40 -11.67 -5.40 0.94
N GLU A 41 -11.95 -5.62 -0.35
CA GLU A 41 -13.31 -5.85 -0.87
C GLU A 41 -13.84 -7.27 -0.65
N ASN A 42 -13.10 -8.11 0.03
CA ASN A 42 -13.45 -9.53 0.29
C ASN A 42 -13.54 -10.40 -0.97
N LYS A 43 -12.87 -10.02 -2.05
CA LYS A 43 -12.82 -10.82 -3.27
C LYS A 43 -11.83 -11.96 -3.17
N ILE A 44 -10.78 -11.79 -2.38
CA ILE A 44 -9.77 -12.82 -2.08
C ILE A 44 -9.53 -12.86 -0.57
N ASP A 45 -9.12 -14.01 -0.07
CA ASP A 45 -8.81 -14.16 1.35
C ASP A 45 -7.38 -13.72 1.68
N LEU A 46 -7.04 -13.73 2.96
CA LEU A 46 -5.72 -13.32 3.43
C LEU A 46 -4.60 -14.19 2.85
N ASN A 47 -4.80 -15.50 2.81
CA ASN A 47 -3.77 -16.43 2.33
C ASN A 47 -3.46 -16.19 0.85
N LEU A 48 -4.47 -16.01 0.03
CA LEU A 48 -4.29 -15.72 -1.39
C LEU A 48 -3.64 -14.36 -1.60
N THR A 49 -4.03 -13.37 -0.79
CA THR A 49 -3.44 -12.04 -0.83
C THR A 49 -1.94 -12.09 -0.54
N ILE A 50 -1.54 -12.80 0.52
CA ILE A 50 -0.13 -12.98 0.87
C ILE A 50 0.62 -13.66 -0.27
N LYS A 51 0.04 -14.72 -0.83
CA LYS A 51 0.64 -15.44 -1.95
C LYS A 51 0.86 -14.51 -3.15
N ASN A 52 -0.14 -13.73 -3.50
CA ASN A 52 -0.07 -12.83 -4.66
C ASN A 52 0.96 -11.71 -4.43
N ILE A 53 1.00 -11.14 -3.24
CA ILE A 53 2.00 -10.10 -2.90
C ILE A 53 3.40 -10.69 -2.88
N SER A 54 3.57 -11.88 -2.29
CA SER A 54 4.88 -12.53 -2.21
C SER A 54 5.42 -12.91 -3.59
N SER A 55 4.54 -13.12 -4.57
CA SER A 55 4.94 -13.44 -5.94
C SER A 55 5.39 -12.22 -6.75
N LEU A 56 5.14 -11.01 -6.26
CA LEU A 56 5.64 -9.80 -6.92
C LEU A 56 7.16 -9.72 -6.80
N GLU A 57 7.82 -9.37 -7.90
CA GLU A 57 9.29 -9.28 -7.95
C GLU A 57 9.78 -7.94 -7.40
N ILE A 58 9.41 -7.64 -6.18
CA ILE A 58 9.84 -6.46 -5.44
C ILE A 58 10.18 -6.88 -4.01
N ASP A 59 11.07 -6.15 -3.37
CA ASP A 59 11.50 -6.52 -2.02
C ASP A 59 10.46 -6.12 -0.96
N LEU A 60 10.64 -6.65 0.24
CA LEU A 60 9.70 -6.43 1.34
C LEU A 60 9.64 -4.98 1.78
N VAL A 61 10.77 -4.27 1.78
CA VAL A 61 10.81 -2.85 2.13
C VAL A 61 10.00 -2.03 1.13
N THR A 62 10.12 -2.34 -0.16
CA THR A 62 9.31 -1.68 -1.19
C THR A 62 7.82 -1.96 -1.00
N LYS A 63 7.46 -3.19 -0.66
CA LYS A 63 6.07 -3.54 -0.35
C LYS A 63 5.55 -2.74 0.84
N ALA A 64 6.36 -2.59 1.89
CA ALA A 64 6.01 -1.76 3.03
C ALA A 64 5.83 -0.30 2.63
N ASN A 65 6.70 0.23 1.78
CA ASN A 65 6.57 1.59 1.25
C ASN A 65 5.28 1.79 0.47
N TYR A 66 4.91 0.83 -0.36
CA TYR A 66 3.67 0.89 -1.11
C TYR A 66 2.44 0.90 -0.20
N LEU A 67 2.49 0.10 0.86
CA LEU A 67 1.40 0.05 1.82
C LEU A 67 1.28 1.37 2.59
N ILE A 68 2.40 1.99 2.94
CA ILE A 68 2.43 3.32 3.56
C ILE A 68 1.78 4.35 2.62
N GLU A 69 2.14 4.35 1.35
CA GLU A 69 1.56 5.28 0.36
C GLU A 69 0.06 5.09 0.23
N PHE A 70 -0.39 3.85 0.14
CA PHE A 70 -1.81 3.52 0.10
C PHE A 70 -2.54 4.12 1.30
N LEU A 71 -2.04 3.86 2.50
CA LEU A 71 -2.68 4.32 3.74
C LEU A 71 -2.64 5.85 3.87
N LYS A 72 -1.54 6.49 3.47
CA LYS A 72 -1.42 7.95 3.51
C LYS A 72 -2.45 8.63 2.61
N ILE A 73 -2.67 8.09 1.42
CA ILE A 73 -3.64 8.65 0.48
C ILE A 73 -5.05 8.58 1.07
N LEU A 74 -5.42 7.44 1.65
CA LEU A 74 -6.73 7.29 2.29
C LEU A 74 -6.88 8.21 3.49
N LEU A 75 -5.87 8.29 4.33
CA LEU A 75 -5.90 9.12 5.54
C LEU A 75 -6.03 10.60 5.18
N LYS A 76 -5.22 11.07 4.24
CA LYS A 76 -5.25 12.47 3.79
C LYS A 76 -6.63 12.84 3.24
N SER A 77 -7.19 12.01 2.38
CA SER A 77 -8.50 12.23 1.81
C SER A 77 -9.56 12.37 2.89
N ASN A 78 -9.54 11.47 3.87
CA ASN A 78 -10.54 11.48 4.93
C ASN A 78 -10.38 12.68 5.86
N LEU A 79 -9.14 13.03 6.24
CA LEU A 79 -8.88 14.17 7.13
C LEU A 79 -9.20 15.51 6.48
N LEU A 80 -8.97 15.65 5.18
CA LEU A 80 -9.19 16.90 4.45
C LEU A 80 -10.55 16.94 3.75
N SER A 81 -11.35 15.89 3.89
CA SER A 81 -12.65 15.75 3.21
C SER A 81 -12.54 15.94 1.70
N GLU A 82 -11.43 15.45 1.12
CA GLU A 82 -11.17 15.50 -0.32
C GLU A 82 -11.59 14.19 -0.98
N ASP A 83 -12.16 14.28 -2.18
CA ASP A 83 -12.51 13.09 -2.95
C ASP A 83 -11.25 12.39 -3.48
N LEU A 84 -11.28 11.07 -3.44
CA LEU A 84 -10.24 10.23 -4.01
C LEU A 84 -10.46 10.08 -5.52
N SER A 85 -9.36 9.91 -6.25
CA SER A 85 -9.35 9.75 -7.71
C SER A 85 -8.42 8.61 -8.11
N GLY A 86 -8.41 8.26 -9.39
CA GLY A 86 -7.57 7.21 -9.93
C GLY A 86 -7.89 5.85 -9.33
N LEU A 87 -6.86 5.13 -8.93
CA LEU A 87 -6.96 3.80 -8.31
C LEU A 87 -7.77 3.79 -7.02
N TYR A 88 -7.90 4.94 -6.36
CA TYR A 88 -8.53 5.06 -5.03
C TYR A 88 -9.98 5.50 -5.08
N LYS A 89 -10.50 5.83 -6.25
CA LYS A 89 -11.86 6.38 -6.39
C LYS A 89 -12.92 5.51 -5.74
N LYS A 90 -12.77 4.21 -5.80
CA LYS A 90 -13.72 3.26 -5.20
C LYS A 90 -13.82 3.35 -3.68
N TYR A 91 -12.87 4.00 -3.03
CA TYR A 91 -12.88 4.16 -1.57
C TYR A 91 -13.64 5.40 -1.10
N ASN A 92 -14.18 6.22 -2.00
CA ASN A 92 -14.92 7.42 -1.62
C ASN A 92 -16.16 7.14 -0.75
N SER A 93 -16.75 5.96 -0.90
CA SER A 93 -17.90 5.55 -0.07
C SER A 93 -17.51 4.72 1.15
N SER A 94 -16.23 4.46 1.35
CA SER A 94 -15.72 3.64 2.45
C SER A 94 -15.56 4.48 3.72
N LYS A 95 -15.56 3.79 4.87
CA LYS A 95 -15.29 4.40 6.16
C LYS A 95 -13.91 3.97 6.64
N PHE A 96 -13.16 4.90 7.21
CA PHE A 96 -11.80 4.65 7.67
C PHE A 96 -11.69 4.93 9.15
N ASN A 97 -10.98 4.05 9.86
CA ASN A 97 -10.54 4.33 11.23
C ASN A 97 -9.22 5.10 11.17
N ASN A 98 -9.31 6.43 11.23
CA ASN A 98 -8.14 7.30 11.05
C ASN A 98 -7.04 7.05 12.08
N LEU A 99 -7.39 6.83 13.35
CA LEU A 99 -6.41 6.55 14.38
C LEU A 99 -5.67 5.26 14.10
N LYS A 100 -6.40 4.22 13.72
CA LYS A 100 -5.80 2.92 13.41
C LYS A 100 -4.89 3.01 12.19
N ILE A 101 -5.32 3.72 11.14
CA ILE A 101 -4.50 3.92 9.94
C ILE A 101 -3.22 4.70 10.29
N SER A 102 -3.34 5.76 11.09
CA SER A 102 -2.18 6.53 11.52
C SER A 102 -1.18 5.69 12.32
N ASN A 103 -1.67 4.90 13.25
CA ASN A 103 -0.82 3.99 14.03
C ASN A 103 -0.15 2.95 13.13
N LEU A 104 -0.87 2.44 12.15
CA LEU A 104 -0.35 1.45 11.23
C LEU A 104 0.75 2.03 10.34
N ILE A 105 0.60 3.28 9.89
CA ILE A 105 1.65 3.98 9.16
C ILE A 105 2.91 4.12 10.01
N ASN A 106 2.76 4.45 11.29
CA ASN A 106 3.89 4.54 12.21
C ASN A 106 4.59 3.20 12.40
N GLU A 107 3.82 2.13 12.55
CA GLU A 107 4.38 0.77 12.68
C GLU A 107 5.15 0.36 11.41
N LEU A 108 4.61 0.67 10.24
CA LEU A 108 5.27 0.39 8.97
C LEU A 108 6.56 1.19 8.80
N ASN A 109 6.54 2.47 9.22
CA ASN A 109 7.76 3.28 9.22
C ASN A 109 8.83 2.71 10.14
N ASN A 110 8.45 2.29 11.33
CA ASN A 110 9.38 1.64 12.26
C ASN A 110 9.94 0.34 11.69
N PHE A 111 9.09 -0.45 11.05
CA PHE A 111 9.49 -1.67 10.38
C PHE A 111 10.57 -1.38 9.32
N ARG A 112 10.40 -0.34 8.51
CA ARG A 112 11.39 0.03 7.50
C ARG A 112 12.76 0.33 8.10
N TYR A 113 12.79 1.06 9.24
CA TYR A 113 14.04 1.39 9.90
C TYR A 113 14.71 0.18 10.52
N GLU A 114 13.93 -0.74 11.06
CA GLU A 114 14.46 -1.89 11.79
C GLU A 114 14.71 -3.11 10.92
N PHE A 115 14.25 -3.09 9.68
CA PHE A 115 14.35 -4.23 8.77
C PHE A 115 15.77 -4.80 8.69
N PHE A 116 16.77 -3.92 8.57
CA PHE A 116 18.16 -4.34 8.43
C PHE A 116 18.79 -4.83 9.72
N LYS A 117 18.14 -4.65 10.86
CA LYS A 117 18.62 -5.07 12.15
C LYS A 117 18.20 -6.52 12.50
N VAL A 118 17.25 -7.04 11.79
CA VAL A 118 16.70 -8.39 12.02
C VAL A 118 17.33 -9.34 11.00
N PRO A 119 18.10 -10.35 11.45
CA PRO A 119 18.83 -11.21 10.53
C PRO A 119 17.98 -12.06 9.61
N GLN A 120 16.77 -12.42 10.04
CA GLN A 120 15.85 -13.20 9.22
C GLN A 120 14.42 -12.73 9.49
N ILE A 121 13.80 -12.13 8.48
CA ILE A 121 12.40 -11.71 8.55
C ILE A 121 11.57 -12.68 7.73
N ASN A 122 10.52 -13.21 8.35
CA ASN A 122 9.54 -14.03 7.66
C ASN A 122 8.49 -13.11 7.01
N GLU A 123 8.57 -12.98 5.69
CA GLU A 123 7.66 -12.12 4.93
C GLU A 123 6.20 -12.50 5.15
N THR A 124 5.87 -13.78 5.21
CA THR A 124 4.50 -14.24 5.45
C THR A 124 3.94 -13.74 6.78
N HIS A 125 4.74 -13.77 7.84
CA HIS A 125 4.33 -13.27 9.15
C HIS A 125 4.10 -11.76 9.13
N VAL A 126 5.01 -11.03 8.50
CA VAL A 126 4.91 -9.56 8.37
C VAL A 126 3.65 -9.18 7.59
N LEU A 127 3.42 -9.80 6.44
CA LEU A 127 2.25 -9.53 5.63
C LEU A 127 0.96 -9.93 6.33
N ASN A 128 0.95 -11.07 7.04
CA ASN A 128 -0.21 -11.50 7.81
C ASN A 128 -0.63 -10.42 8.81
N TYR A 129 0.32 -9.91 9.58
CA TYR A 129 0.03 -8.87 10.57
C TYR A 129 -0.49 -7.59 9.92
N PHE A 130 0.27 -7.02 8.98
CA PHE A 130 -0.07 -5.71 8.41
C PHE A 130 -1.34 -5.76 7.57
N LEU A 131 -1.53 -6.79 6.77
CA LEU A 131 -2.74 -6.91 5.93
C LEU A 131 -4.00 -7.09 6.79
N SER A 132 -3.93 -7.88 7.85
CA SER A 132 -5.06 -8.03 8.79
C SER A 132 -5.43 -6.69 9.41
N GLU A 133 -4.44 -5.91 9.80
CA GLU A 133 -4.66 -4.59 10.39
C GLU A 133 -5.23 -3.60 9.37
N VAL A 134 -4.76 -3.64 8.12
CA VAL A 134 -5.30 -2.81 7.04
C VAL A 134 -6.79 -3.09 6.86
N LYS A 135 -7.15 -4.36 6.74
CA LYS A 135 -8.55 -4.75 6.53
C LYS A 135 -9.45 -4.28 7.65
N SER A 136 -8.97 -4.39 8.89
CA SER A 136 -9.77 -3.98 10.06
C SER A 136 -9.90 -2.46 10.18
N SER A 137 -9.08 -1.69 9.48
CA SER A 137 -9.12 -0.22 9.51
C SER A 137 -10.00 0.40 8.42
N ILE A 138 -10.48 -0.39 7.47
CA ILE A 138 -11.26 0.07 6.34
C ILE A 138 -12.59 -0.69 6.29
N ARG A 139 -13.70 0.04 6.24
CA ARG A 139 -15.04 -0.54 6.06
C ARG A 139 -15.60 -0.13 4.69
N ILE A 140 -15.86 -1.10 3.90
CA ILE A 140 -16.49 -0.89 2.59
C ILE A 140 -18.00 -0.96 2.70
#